data_ea67848c1427955febc13c8193997674
#
_entry.id   ea67848c1427955febc13c8193997674
#
_cell.length_a   1.000
_cell.length_b   1.000
_cell.length_c   1.000
_cell.angle_alpha   90.00
_cell.angle_beta   90.00
_cell.angle_gamma   90.00
#
_symmetry.space_group_name_H-M   'P 1'
#
loop_
_entity.id
_entity.type
_entity.pdbx_description
1 polymer ?
#
loop_
_entity_poly.entity_id
_entity_poly.type
_entity_poly.pdbx_seq_one_letter_code
_entity_poly.pdbx_strand_id
1 'polypeptide(L)'
;GSSWTALNDGMNITQYYKISQSQTDTTLLIGGSQDNGTHLRTSPTNWNRVVGGDGMDNDVDPNTNNTLYASIYYGEFYKSTNGGNNFSSINTNLSPAGSGNWVTPFKCDPNTSNTIYAGFKKIWKSTNAGISWSATSSNNISGNSNIDEFEIAPSNSNYIYALINRRIFLSTDGGSTWIDRSNNGNLSPQYNILGVDIDDTDPLHVVISCSGYNNSNKVFESTNGGLQWTNISSGLPAVPANCAQFEGGNSNGIYVGTDIGVYFRDATTSGWVSFNDN
;
A
#
# COMPACT_ATOMS: atom_id res chain seq x y z
N GLY A 1 18.15 -2.96 -40.52
CA GLY A 1 18.04 -1.52 -40.46
C GLY A 1 19.35 -0.89 -40.05
N SER A 2 19.79 0.13 -40.76
CA SER A 2 21.06 0.83 -40.51
C SER A 2 20.89 2.03 -39.56
N SER A 3 19.66 2.38 -39.17
CA SER A 3 19.37 3.47 -38.23
C SER A 3 18.01 3.28 -37.55
N TRP A 4 17.92 3.83 -36.33
CA TRP A 4 16.68 3.87 -35.53
C TRP A 4 16.36 5.34 -35.26
N THR A 5 15.07 5.70 -35.37
CA THR A 5 14.59 7.03 -34.99
C THR A 5 13.78 6.87 -33.71
N ALA A 6 14.08 7.67 -32.69
CA ALA A 6 13.28 7.74 -31.48
C ALA A 6 11.88 8.29 -31.83
N LEU A 7 10.84 7.63 -31.34
CA LEU A 7 9.44 8.04 -31.50
C LEU A 7 8.77 8.39 -30.17
N ASN A 8 9.59 8.61 -29.12
CA ASN A 8 9.13 8.84 -27.76
C ASN A 8 9.13 10.31 -27.34
N ASP A 9 9.32 11.23 -28.27
CA ASP A 9 9.20 12.66 -27.98
C ASP A 9 7.78 13.00 -27.53
N GLY A 10 7.67 13.61 -26.34
CA GLY A 10 6.39 13.96 -25.71
C GLY A 10 5.73 12.81 -24.91
N MET A 11 6.33 11.62 -24.90
CA MET A 11 5.88 10.53 -24.02
C MET A 11 6.45 10.72 -22.61
N ASN A 12 5.62 11.21 -21.69
CA ASN A 12 5.95 11.30 -20.26
C ASN A 12 5.40 10.06 -19.55
N ILE A 13 6.14 8.97 -19.58
CA ILE A 13 5.72 7.68 -19.02
C ILE A 13 6.59 7.38 -17.78
N THR A 14 5.93 7.09 -16.66
CA THR A 14 6.58 6.60 -15.45
C THR A 14 5.73 5.48 -14.87
N GLN A 15 6.36 4.37 -14.51
CA GLN A 15 5.70 3.27 -13.84
C GLN A 15 5.99 3.37 -12.33
N TYR A 16 4.97 3.73 -11.56
CA TYR A 16 5.05 3.76 -10.11
C TYR A 16 4.76 2.39 -9.51
N TYR A 17 5.58 1.98 -8.54
CA TYR A 17 5.27 0.84 -7.66
C TYR A 17 4.29 1.25 -6.58
N LYS A 18 4.55 2.38 -5.93
CA LYS A 18 3.70 2.95 -4.88
C LYS A 18 3.72 4.47 -4.96
N ILE A 19 2.62 5.06 -4.50
CA ILE A 19 2.47 6.51 -4.36
C ILE A 19 1.74 6.80 -3.05
N SER A 20 2.19 7.83 -2.34
CA SER A 20 1.56 8.28 -1.10
C SER A 20 1.32 9.78 -1.14
N GLN A 21 0.23 10.19 -0.49
CA GLN A 21 -0.19 11.58 -0.38
C GLN A 21 -0.13 12.02 1.09
N SER A 22 0.26 13.27 1.31
CA SER A 22 0.18 13.86 2.65
C SER A 22 -1.28 13.97 3.12
N GLN A 23 -1.52 13.64 4.38
CA GLN A 23 -2.82 13.82 5.03
C GLN A 23 -3.15 15.29 5.32
N THR A 24 -2.14 16.16 5.33
CA THR A 24 -2.30 17.60 5.67
C THR A 24 -2.13 18.54 4.47
N ASP A 25 -1.62 18.04 3.35
CA ASP A 25 -1.43 18.79 2.11
C ASP A 25 -1.66 17.90 0.89
N THR A 26 -2.82 17.99 0.29
CA THR A 26 -3.22 17.17 -0.88
C THR A 26 -2.37 17.44 -2.12
N THR A 27 -1.55 18.48 -2.14
CA THR A 27 -0.64 18.79 -3.24
C THR A 27 0.71 18.07 -3.12
N LEU A 28 1.07 17.60 -1.91
CA LEU A 28 2.30 16.89 -1.66
C LEU A 28 2.10 15.39 -1.89
N LEU A 29 2.75 14.88 -2.92
CA LEU A 29 2.78 13.46 -3.29
C LEU A 29 4.23 12.98 -3.35
N ILE A 30 4.46 11.76 -2.88
CA ILE A 30 5.73 11.06 -3.05
C ILE A 30 5.46 9.73 -3.74
N GLY A 31 6.29 9.33 -4.69
CA GLY A 31 6.08 8.09 -5.44
C GLY A 31 7.38 7.42 -5.84
N GLY A 32 7.46 6.11 -5.61
CA GLY A 32 8.58 5.26 -6.00
C GLY A 32 8.32 4.64 -7.37
N SER A 33 9.27 4.80 -8.30
CA SER A 33 9.12 4.33 -9.67
C SER A 33 10.27 3.42 -10.10
N GLN A 34 9.94 2.48 -10.98
CA GLN A 34 10.91 1.58 -11.59
C GLN A 34 11.95 2.37 -12.38
N ASP A 35 13.24 2.04 -12.20
CA ASP A 35 14.41 2.58 -12.88
C ASP A 35 14.65 4.10 -12.72
N ASN A 36 13.69 4.84 -12.17
CA ASN A 36 13.74 6.30 -12.12
C ASN A 36 13.84 6.88 -10.69
N GLY A 37 13.80 6.03 -9.67
CA GLY A 37 13.94 6.45 -8.27
C GLY A 37 12.62 6.91 -7.63
N THR A 38 12.73 7.56 -6.49
CA THR A 38 11.59 8.16 -5.80
C THR A 38 11.47 9.64 -6.16
N HIS A 39 10.26 10.05 -6.51
CA HIS A 39 9.92 11.41 -6.91
C HIS A 39 9.02 12.08 -5.86
N LEU A 40 9.30 13.34 -5.60
CA LEU A 40 8.49 14.21 -4.76
C LEU A 40 7.83 15.28 -5.63
N ARG A 41 6.50 15.35 -5.59
CA ARG A 41 5.75 16.41 -6.23
C ARG A 41 5.76 17.66 -5.36
N THR A 42 6.23 18.77 -5.92
CA THR A 42 6.33 20.06 -5.22
C THR A 42 5.39 21.11 -5.81
N SER A 43 4.80 20.83 -6.97
CA SER A 43 3.75 21.63 -7.61
C SER A 43 2.99 20.75 -8.63
N PRO A 44 1.85 21.18 -9.17
CA PRO A 44 1.05 20.37 -10.10
C PRO A 44 1.82 19.79 -11.29
N THR A 45 2.89 20.44 -11.72
CA THR A 45 3.68 20.05 -12.89
C THR A 45 5.14 19.71 -12.58
N ASN A 46 5.57 19.82 -11.31
CA ASN A 46 6.96 19.64 -10.96
C ASN A 46 7.16 18.44 -10.03
N TRP A 47 7.90 17.45 -10.52
CA TRP A 47 8.30 16.26 -9.80
C TRP A 47 9.82 16.19 -9.74
N ASN A 48 10.38 16.18 -8.54
CA ASN A 48 11.82 16.12 -8.32
C ASN A 48 12.23 14.72 -7.86
N ARG A 49 13.23 14.14 -8.51
CA ARG A 49 13.83 12.90 -8.03
C ARG A 49 14.59 13.16 -6.74
N VAL A 50 14.21 12.51 -5.64
CA VAL A 50 14.77 12.74 -4.29
C VAL A 50 15.59 11.56 -3.76
N VAL A 51 15.32 10.33 -4.22
CA VAL A 51 16.11 9.12 -3.93
C VAL A 51 16.38 8.39 -5.25
N GLY A 52 17.59 7.88 -5.43
CA GLY A 52 17.99 7.12 -6.63
C GLY A 52 17.66 5.62 -6.54
N GLY A 53 18.05 4.86 -7.56
CA GLY A 53 17.76 3.42 -7.66
C GLY A 53 16.36 3.16 -8.22
N ASP A 54 15.80 1.98 -7.95
CA ASP A 54 14.37 1.72 -8.13
C ASP A 54 13.63 2.20 -6.88
N GLY A 55 12.82 3.24 -7.02
CA GLY A 55 11.98 3.73 -5.93
C GLY A 55 10.85 2.73 -5.67
N MET A 56 10.70 2.32 -4.41
CA MET A 56 9.71 1.32 -3.98
C MET A 56 8.60 1.98 -3.16
N ASP A 57 8.31 1.44 -1.98
CA ASP A 57 7.31 1.98 -1.09
C ASP A 57 7.79 3.29 -0.45
N ASN A 58 6.84 4.13 -0.10
CA ASN A 58 7.10 5.47 0.43
C ASN A 58 5.92 5.92 1.28
N ASP A 59 6.13 6.90 2.15
CA ASP A 59 5.05 7.48 2.94
C ASP A 59 5.42 8.87 3.46
N VAL A 60 4.39 9.60 3.93
CA VAL A 60 4.49 10.93 4.55
C VAL A 60 4.04 10.79 6.00
N ASP A 61 4.79 11.37 6.94
CA ASP A 61 4.36 11.40 8.34
C ASP A 61 2.99 12.10 8.46
N PRO A 62 1.99 11.52 9.15
CA PRO A 62 0.61 11.98 9.15
C PRO A 62 0.43 13.40 9.67
N ASN A 63 1.36 13.90 10.50
CA ASN A 63 1.22 15.19 11.15
C ASN A 63 2.23 16.25 10.66
N THR A 64 3.17 15.89 9.78
CA THR A 64 4.15 16.86 9.26
C THR A 64 4.68 16.52 7.87
N ASN A 65 4.59 17.48 6.98
CA ASN A 65 5.12 17.39 5.62
C ASN A 65 6.66 17.48 5.54
N ASN A 66 7.33 17.75 6.65
CA ASN A 66 8.79 17.78 6.70
C ASN A 66 9.40 16.39 6.83
N THR A 67 8.65 15.41 7.33
CA THR A 67 9.12 14.05 7.51
C THR A 67 8.54 13.15 6.42
N LEU A 68 9.43 12.69 5.54
CA LEU A 68 9.10 11.83 4.42
C LEU A 68 9.94 10.55 4.50
N TYR A 69 9.35 9.46 4.04
CA TYR A 69 10.02 8.17 3.96
C TYR A 69 10.00 7.65 2.53
N ALA A 70 11.06 6.98 2.15
CA ALA A 70 11.21 6.34 0.85
C ALA A 70 11.95 5.02 1.03
N SER A 71 11.75 4.09 0.13
CA SER A 71 12.54 2.86 0.10
C SER A 71 13.07 2.57 -1.30
N ILE A 72 14.12 1.77 -1.34
CA ILE A 72 14.57 1.05 -2.51
C ILE A 72 14.41 -0.46 -2.25
N TYR A 73 14.75 -1.27 -3.22
CA TYR A 73 14.55 -2.73 -3.22
C TYR A 73 15.01 -3.42 -1.92
N TYR A 74 14.32 -4.51 -1.57
CA TYR A 74 14.65 -5.44 -0.48
C TYR A 74 14.63 -4.87 0.93
N GLY A 75 13.96 -3.70 1.13
CA GLY A 75 13.76 -3.10 2.45
C GLY A 75 14.89 -2.18 2.89
N GLU A 76 15.52 -1.49 1.96
CA GLU A 76 16.39 -0.36 2.27
C GLU A 76 15.56 0.92 2.39
N PHE A 77 15.42 1.43 3.61
CA PHE A 77 14.59 2.57 3.95
C PHE A 77 15.40 3.84 4.20
N TYR A 78 14.84 4.95 3.77
CA TYR A 78 15.40 6.29 3.88
C TYR A 78 14.38 7.24 4.48
N LYS A 79 14.86 8.24 5.22
CA LYS A 79 14.07 9.30 5.83
C LYS A 79 14.61 10.67 5.48
N SER A 80 13.71 11.61 5.18
CA SER A 80 13.94 13.04 5.18
C SER A 80 13.27 13.68 6.40
N THR A 81 13.86 14.73 6.95
CA THR A 81 13.27 15.58 8.00
C THR A 81 13.21 17.04 7.59
N ASN A 82 13.41 17.33 6.32
CA ASN A 82 13.49 18.69 5.76
C ASN A 82 12.70 18.84 4.44
N GLY A 83 11.54 18.18 4.37
CA GLY A 83 10.63 18.29 3.22
C GLY A 83 11.19 17.67 1.94
N GLY A 84 11.99 16.62 2.05
CA GLY A 84 12.53 15.90 0.89
C GLY A 84 13.85 16.46 0.32
N ASN A 85 14.44 17.51 0.93
CA ASN A 85 15.69 18.07 0.43
C ASN A 85 16.87 17.09 0.58
N ASN A 86 16.89 16.29 1.64
CA ASN A 86 17.89 15.24 1.87
C ASN A 86 17.25 14.01 2.49
N PHE A 87 17.73 12.82 2.11
CA PHE A 87 17.35 11.55 2.68
C PHE A 87 18.57 10.83 3.27
N SER A 88 18.36 10.18 4.43
CA SER A 88 19.38 9.38 5.13
C SER A 88 18.82 7.99 5.43
N SER A 89 19.66 6.97 5.34
CA SER A 89 19.28 5.59 5.65
C SER A 89 18.86 5.44 7.12
N ILE A 90 17.83 4.64 7.36
CA ILE A 90 17.30 4.29 8.68
C ILE A 90 17.36 2.79 8.97
N ASN A 91 18.19 2.04 8.25
CA ASN A 91 18.32 0.58 8.37
C ASN A 91 19.26 0.11 9.49
N THR A 92 19.96 0.98 10.20
CA THR A 92 21.07 0.64 11.08
C THR A 92 20.73 -0.45 12.10
N ASN A 93 19.50 -0.49 12.61
CA ASN A 93 19.06 -1.46 13.60
C ASN A 93 17.97 -2.41 13.06
N LEU A 94 17.82 -2.47 11.74
CA LEU A 94 16.83 -3.33 11.06
C LEU A 94 17.45 -4.63 10.51
N SER A 95 18.77 -4.78 10.59
CA SER A 95 19.49 -5.96 10.08
C SER A 95 18.95 -7.32 10.55
N PRO A 96 18.37 -7.48 11.77
CA PRO A 96 17.78 -8.74 12.18
C PRO A 96 16.52 -9.13 11.40
N ALA A 97 15.89 -8.20 10.68
CA ALA A 97 14.72 -8.48 9.83
C ALA A 97 15.04 -9.38 8.63
N GLY A 98 16.29 -9.34 8.15
CA GLY A 98 16.73 -10.02 6.95
C GLY A 98 16.41 -9.23 5.68
N SER A 99 16.34 -9.92 4.53
CA SER A 99 15.97 -9.31 3.26
C SER A 99 14.43 -9.31 3.09
N GLY A 100 13.88 -8.18 2.71
CA GLY A 100 12.47 -8.04 2.35
C GLY A 100 12.15 -8.53 0.94
N ASN A 101 10.91 -8.34 0.50
CA ASN A 101 10.50 -8.51 -0.89
C ASN A 101 11.14 -7.43 -1.77
N TRP A 102 11.08 -7.60 -3.09
CA TRP A 102 11.51 -6.58 -4.06
C TRP A 102 10.89 -5.22 -3.72
N VAL A 103 9.58 -5.13 -3.60
CA VAL A 103 8.88 -4.04 -2.92
C VAL A 103 8.61 -4.50 -1.49
N THR A 104 9.36 -3.98 -0.52
CA THR A 104 9.14 -4.28 0.90
C THR A 104 8.12 -3.28 1.43
N PRO A 105 6.95 -3.72 1.93
CA PRO A 105 5.90 -2.81 2.36
C PRO A 105 6.32 -2.03 3.61
N PHE A 106 5.96 -0.74 3.60
CA PHE A 106 6.32 0.23 4.62
C PHE A 106 5.16 1.20 4.84
N LYS A 107 4.84 1.52 6.10
CA LYS A 107 3.76 2.46 6.45
C LYS A 107 4.13 3.32 7.65
N CYS A 108 3.71 4.58 7.63
CA CYS A 108 3.60 5.39 8.83
C CYS A 108 2.38 4.94 9.65
N ASP A 109 2.46 5.08 10.96
CA ASP A 109 1.27 4.98 11.82
C ASP A 109 0.34 6.16 11.50
N PRO A 110 -0.92 5.93 11.11
CA PRO A 110 -1.82 7.02 10.69
C PRO A 110 -2.17 8.00 11.82
N ASN A 111 -1.93 7.62 13.08
CA ASN A 111 -2.30 8.41 14.25
C ASN A 111 -1.10 8.98 15.02
N THR A 112 0.10 8.45 14.80
CA THR A 112 1.25 8.72 15.67
C THR A 112 2.49 9.06 14.86
N SER A 113 2.88 10.32 14.84
CA SER A 113 4.12 10.79 14.21
C SER A 113 5.34 10.02 14.71
N ASN A 114 6.32 9.85 13.84
CA ASN A 114 7.56 9.12 14.08
C ASN A 114 7.37 7.63 14.40
N THR A 115 6.16 7.11 14.29
CA THR A 115 5.88 5.67 14.36
C THR A 115 5.74 5.12 12.96
N ILE A 116 6.56 4.12 12.65
CA ILE A 116 6.63 3.53 11.31
C ILE A 116 6.73 2.01 11.42
N TYR A 117 6.26 1.33 10.39
CA TYR A 117 6.22 -0.11 10.30
C TYR A 117 6.86 -0.58 8.99
N ALA A 118 7.52 -1.73 9.04
CA ALA A 118 8.13 -2.38 7.88
C ALA A 118 7.77 -3.86 7.85
N GLY A 119 7.34 -4.36 6.67
CA GLY A 119 6.86 -5.71 6.47
C GLY A 119 7.97 -6.63 5.94
N PHE A 120 8.44 -7.55 6.79
CA PHE A 120 9.34 -8.65 6.43
C PHE A 120 8.58 -9.98 6.65
N LYS A 121 9.20 -10.99 7.28
CA LYS A 121 8.49 -12.21 7.71
C LYS A 121 7.56 -11.96 8.91
N LYS A 122 7.70 -10.82 9.51
CA LYS A 122 6.88 -10.22 10.58
C LYS A 122 6.91 -8.70 10.44
N ILE A 123 6.03 -8.03 11.13
CA ILE A 123 6.08 -6.57 11.18
C ILE A 123 7.22 -6.14 12.13
N TRP A 124 8.01 -5.19 11.67
CA TRP A 124 8.96 -4.43 12.48
C TRP A 124 8.41 -3.03 12.70
N LYS A 125 8.48 -2.57 13.93
CA LYS A 125 7.98 -1.26 14.36
C LYS A 125 9.09 -0.40 14.92
N SER A 126 9.13 0.86 14.53
CA SER A 126 9.91 1.91 15.16
C SER A 126 8.96 2.97 15.71
N THR A 127 9.20 3.46 16.90
CA THR A 127 8.47 4.58 17.53
C THR A 127 9.32 5.85 17.62
N ASN A 128 10.44 5.89 16.91
CA ASN A 128 11.41 6.99 16.91
C ASN A 128 11.96 7.27 15.52
N ALA A 129 11.07 7.18 14.52
CA ALA A 129 11.35 7.51 13.12
C ALA A 129 12.54 6.73 12.52
N GLY A 130 12.65 5.45 12.85
CA GLY A 130 13.66 4.55 12.29
C GLY A 130 15.01 4.54 13.02
N ILE A 131 15.17 5.24 14.16
CA ILE A 131 16.41 5.20 14.95
C ILE A 131 16.60 3.82 15.56
N SER A 132 15.53 3.20 16.03
CA SER A 132 15.55 1.81 16.49
C SER A 132 14.30 1.06 16.06
N TRP A 133 14.44 -0.24 15.87
CA TRP A 133 13.40 -1.13 15.39
C TRP A 133 13.23 -2.34 16.33
N SER A 134 12.00 -2.79 16.51
CA SER A 134 11.67 -4.02 17.21
C SER A 134 10.62 -4.81 16.45
N ALA A 135 10.75 -6.13 16.44
CA ALA A 135 9.70 -7.00 15.89
C ALA A 135 8.46 -6.94 16.79
N THR A 136 7.28 -6.84 16.21
CA THR A 136 6.01 -6.80 16.96
C THR A 136 5.63 -8.17 17.52
N SER A 137 6.09 -9.25 16.89
CA SER A 137 5.84 -10.63 17.28
C SER A 137 7.13 -11.45 17.41
N SER A 138 7.11 -12.48 18.24
CA SER A 138 8.22 -13.44 18.36
C SER A 138 8.33 -14.36 17.12
N ASN A 139 7.19 -14.75 16.57
CA ASN A 139 7.10 -15.67 15.44
C ASN A 139 6.84 -14.94 14.11
N ASN A 140 7.20 -15.59 12.99
CA ASN A 140 6.79 -15.16 11.68
C ASN A 140 5.27 -15.33 11.51
N ILE A 141 4.64 -14.48 10.70
CA ILE A 141 3.18 -14.51 10.50
C ILE A 141 2.78 -15.76 9.70
N SER A 142 3.50 -16.08 8.65
CA SER A 142 3.21 -17.20 7.77
C SER A 142 4.48 -17.90 7.31
N GLY A 143 4.99 -18.82 8.13
CA GLY A 143 6.18 -19.61 7.81
C GLY A 143 7.41 -18.75 7.52
N ASN A 144 8.04 -18.95 6.35
CA ASN A 144 9.24 -18.22 5.92
C ASN A 144 8.98 -17.14 4.88
N SER A 145 7.72 -16.88 4.53
CA SER A 145 7.36 -15.89 3.52
C SER A 145 7.40 -14.48 4.09
N ASN A 146 7.85 -13.55 3.28
CA ASN A 146 7.73 -12.13 3.57
C ASN A 146 6.29 -11.66 3.38
N ILE A 147 5.95 -10.55 3.99
CA ILE A 147 4.69 -9.82 3.81
C ILE A 147 4.73 -9.17 2.43
N ASP A 148 3.68 -9.37 1.63
CA ASP A 148 3.53 -8.79 0.30
C ASP A 148 2.96 -7.36 0.38
N GLU A 149 2.01 -7.13 1.31
CA GLU A 149 1.36 -5.84 1.59
C GLU A 149 0.86 -5.86 3.03
N PHE A 150 0.70 -4.69 3.65
CA PHE A 150 -0.06 -4.55 4.90
C PHE A 150 -0.67 -3.16 5.00
N GLU A 151 -1.80 -3.07 5.72
CA GLU A 151 -2.45 -1.81 6.07
C GLU A 151 -2.72 -1.73 7.57
N ILE A 152 -2.69 -0.49 8.08
CA ILE A 152 -2.95 -0.16 9.48
C ILE A 152 -4.24 0.64 9.53
N ALA A 153 -5.20 0.22 10.34
CA ALA A 153 -6.47 0.90 10.43
C ALA A 153 -6.33 2.35 10.92
N PRO A 154 -6.83 3.33 10.16
CA PRO A 154 -6.76 4.75 10.54
C PRO A 154 -7.46 5.05 11.86
N SER A 155 -8.55 4.36 12.18
CA SER A 155 -9.29 4.53 13.43
C SER A 155 -8.62 3.89 14.65
N ASN A 156 -7.73 2.88 14.45
CA ASN A 156 -7.10 2.16 15.56
C ASN A 156 -5.87 1.37 15.09
N SER A 157 -4.67 1.86 15.34
CA SER A 157 -3.41 1.25 14.92
C SER A 157 -3.12 -0.16 15.51
N ASN A 158 -3.96 -0.67 16.43
CA ASN A 158 -3.86 -2.06 16.86
C ASN A 158 -4.39 -3.04 15.80
N TYR A 159 -5.23 -2.57 14.88
CA TYR A 159 -5.74 -3.39 13.78
C TYR A 159 -4.84 -3.26 12.57
N ILE A 160 -4.24 -4.38 12.19
CA ILE A 160 -3.34 -4.47 11.04
C ILE A 160 -3.76 -5.66 10.19
N TYR A 161 -3.95 -5.45 8.90
CA TYR A 161 -4.15 -6.54 7.94
C TYR A 161 -2.85 -6.74 7.13
N ALA A 162 -2.44 -8.00 6.96
CA ALA A 162 -1.25 -8.34 6.19
C ALA A 162 -1.58 -9.39 5.12
N LEU A 163 -1.06 -9.15 3.93
CA LEU A 163 -1.14 -10.09 2.80
C LEU A 163 0.18 -10.86 2.70
N ILE A 164 0.10 -12.19 2.67
CA ILE A 164 1.25 -13.09 2.56
C ILE A 164 0.88 -14.30 1.72
N ASN A 165 1.52 -14.50 0.57
CA ASN A 165 1.25 -15.67 -0.29
C ASN A 165 -0.25 -15.84 -0.60
N ARG A 166 -0.92 -14.79 -1.07
CA ARG A 166 -2.35 -14.79 -1.42
C ARG A 166 -3.30 -15.00 -0.22
N ARG A 167 -2.80 -14.90 1.00
CA ARG A 167 -3.58 -15.04 2.23
C ARG A 167 -3.66 -13.70 2.93
N ILE A 168 -4.76 -13.45 3.63
CA ILE A 168 -4.96 -12.28 4.45
C ILE A 168 -5.00 -12.67 5.92
N PHE A 169 -4.24 -11.95 6.72
CA PHE A 169 -4.12 -12.12 8.17
C PHE A 169 -4.55 -10.83 8.87
N LEU A 170 -5.22 -10.96 10.01
CA LEU A 170 -5.61 -9.85 10.88
C LEU A 170 -4.88 -9.95 12.21
N SER A 171 -4.31 -8.83 12.63
CA SER A 171 -3.92 -8.57 14.02
C SER A 171 -4.86 -7.54 14.63
N THR A 172 -5.19 -7.69 15.92
CA THR A 172 -5.98 -6.73 16.71
C THR A 172 -5.20 -6.20 17.93
N ASP A 173 -3.91 -6.48 17.96
CA ASP A 173 -3.00 -6.18 19.09
C ASP A 173 -1.66 -5.58 18.63
N GLY A 174 -1.70 -4.80 17.54
CA GLY A 174 -0.54 -4.08 17.00
C GLY A 174 0.52 -4.99 16.38
N GLY A 175 0.12 -6.15 15.85
CA GLY A 175 1.00 -7.09 15.19
C GLY A 175 1.62 -8.15 16.10
N SER A 176 1.20 -8.24 17.38
CA SER A 176 1.74 -9.22 18.33
C SER A 176 1.23 -10.63 18.05
N THR A 177 -0.06 -10.76 17.70
CA THR A 177 -0.67 -12.02 17.27
C THR A 177 -1.46 -11.84 15.98
N TRP A 178 -1.64 -12.95 15.24
CA TRP A 178 -2.24 -12.93 13.91
C TRP A 178 -3.24 -14.06 13.71
N ILE A 179 -4.35 -13.74 13.08
CA ILE A 179 -5.43 -14.68 12.75
C ILE A 179 -5.60 -14.73 11.23
N ASP A 180 -5.57 -15.92 10.65
CA ASP A 180 -5.82 -16.14 9.24
C ASP A 180 -7.31 -15.91 8.91
N ARG A 181 -7.56 -15.06 7.93
CA ARG A 181 -8.91 -14.69 7.43
C ARG A 181 -9.17 -15.15 6.00
N SER A 182 -8.27 -15.95 5.43
CA SER A 182 -8.24 -16.28 4.00
C SER A 182 -9.31 -17.28 3.56
N ASN A 183 -9.87 -18.07 4.47
CA ASN A 183 -10.80 -19.16 4.15
C ASN A 183 -12.21 -18.93 4.70
N ASN A 184 -12.56 -17.67 4.93
CA ASN A 184 -13.83 -17.31 5.54
C ASN A 184 -14.85 -16.88 4.49
N GLY A 185 -16.06 -17.40 4.60
CA GLY A 185 -17.15 -17.05 3.70
C GLY A 185 -16.86 -17.43 2.24
N ASN A 186 -16.96 -16.45 1.34
CA ASN A 186 -16.79 -16.63 -0.10
C ASN A 186 -15.36 -16.42 -0.59
N LEU A 187 -14.42 -16.10 0.31
CA LEU A 187 -13.02 -15.94 -0.06
C LEU A 187 -12.37 -17.32 -0.20
N SER A 188 -11.65 -17.53 -1.27
CA SER A 188 -10.96 -18.79 -1.54
C SER A 188 -9.44 -18.55 -1.59
N PRO A 189 -8.61 -19.45 -1.01
CA PRO A 189 -7.15 -19.32 -1.01
C PRO A 189 -6.53 -19.39 -2.41
N GLN A 190 -7.29 -19.77 -3.42
CA GLN A 190 -6.83 -19.74 -4.82
C GLN A 190 -6.86 -18.31 -5.43
N TYR A 191 -7.54 -17.36 -4.81
CA TYR A 191 -7.56 -15.99 -5.30
C TYR A 191 -6.23 -15.32 -4.98
N ASN A 192 -5.67 -14.64 -5.96
CA ASN A 192 -4.43 -13.90 -5.81
C ASN A 192 -4.75 -12.49 -5.32
N ILE A 193 -4.78 -12.31 -4.00
CA ILE A 193 -5.03 -11.01 -3.38
C ILE A 193 -3.81 -10.13 -3.64
N LEU A 194 -4.05 -8.92 -4.15
CA LEU A 194 -3.01 -7.93 -4.50
C LEU A 194 -3.00 -6.72 -3.58
N GLY A 195 -4.14 -6.29 -3.09
CA GLY A 195 -4.27 -5.11 -2.24
C GLY A 195 -5.30 -5.30 -1.15
N VAL A 196 -5.14 -4.54 -0.08
CA VAL A 196 -6.06 -4.43 1.05
C VAL A 196 -6.14 -2.98 1.47
N ASP A 197 -7.34 -2.53 1.83
CA ASP A 197 -7.56 -1.22 2.43
C ASP A 197 -8.62 -1.31 3.53
N ILE A 198 -8.58 -0.38 4.47
CA ILE A 198 -9.38 -0.37 5.69
C ILE A 198 -10.15 0.95 5.76
N ASP A 199 -11.43 0.89 6.06
CA ASP A 199 -12.26 2.07 6.27
C ASP A 199 -11.69 2.98 7.36
N ASP A 200 -11.71 4.29 7.11
CA ASP A 200 -11.11 5.29 8.02
C ASP A 200 -11.73 5.27 9.42
N THR A 201 -12.98 4.82 9.55
CA THR A 201 -13.77 4.92 10.78
C THR A 201 -14.02 3.57 11.46
N ASP A 202 -13.99 2.46 10.70
CA ASP A 202 -14.24 1.10 11.21
C ASP A 202 -13.09 0.16 10.86
N PRO A 203 -12.28 -0.27 11.85
CA PRO A 203 -11.15 -1.15 11.62
C PRO A 203 -11.54 -2.58 11.21
N LEU A 204 -12.83 -2.92 11.26
CA LEU A 204 -13.36 -4.21 10.81
C LEU A 204 -13.99 -4.15 9.41
N HIS A 205 -14.16 -2.95 8.84
CA HIS A 205 -14.61 -2.76 7.48
C HIS A 205 -13.39 -2.70 6.55
N VAL A 206 -13.28 -3.69 5.67
CA VAL A 206 -12.09 -3.90 4.86
C VAL A 206 -12.45 -4.33 3.45
N VAL A 207 -11.70 -3.85 2.47
CA VAL A 207 -11.80 -4.23 1.07
C VAL A 207 -10.50 -4.86 0.59
N ILE A 208 -10.58 -5.88 -0.25
CA ILE A 208 -9.43 -6.49 -0.91
C ILE A 208 -9.64 -6.56 -2.43
N SER A 209 -8.54 -6.41 -3.16
CA SER A 209 -8.49 -6.60 -4.60
C SER A 209 -7.77 -7.88 -4.98
N CYS A 210 -8.18 -8.48 -6.10
CA CYS A 210 -7.64 -9.73 -6.59
C CYS A 210 -7.24 -9.65 -8.07
N SER A 211 -6.12 -10.28 -8.39
CA SER A 211 -5.65 -10.46 -9.75
C SER A 211 -6.50 -11.47 -10.55
N GLY A 212 -6.26 -11.52 -11.84
CA GLY A 212 -6.81 -12.51 -12.77
C GLY A 212 -7.66 -11.88 -13.87
N TYR A 213 -7.85 -12.63 -14.96
CA TYR A 213 -8.58 -12.21 -16.17
C TYR A 213 -9.98 -12.83 -16.23
N ASN A 214 -10.64 -12.99 -15.08
CA ASN A 214 -12.04 -13.40 -14.99
C ASN A 214 -12.89 -12.19 -14.57
N ASN A 215 -14.20 -12.26 -14.68
CA ASN A 215 -15.13 -11.18 -14.36
C ASN A 215 -15.87 -11.38 -13.02
N SER A 216 -15.45 -12.31 -12.18
CA SER A 216 -16.26 -12.72 -11.03
C SER A 216 -15.56 -12.64 -9.68
N ASN A 217 -14.23 -12.53 -9.61
CA ASN A 217 -13.51 -12.60 -8.34
C ASN A 217 -12.40 -11.53 -8.30
N LYS A 218 -12.82 -10.28 -8.26
CA LYS A 218 -11.96 -9.10 -8.35
C LYS A 218 -11.86 -8.33 -7.05
N VAL A 219 -13.00 -8.12 -6.40
CA VAL A 219 -13.08 -7.31 -5.20
C VAL A 219 -14.01 -7.99 -4.21
N PHE A 220 -13.54 -8.06 -2.98
CA PHE A 220 -14.30 -8.57 -1.85
C PHE A 220 -14.28 -7.56 -0.72
N GLU A 221 -15.42 -7.45 -0.05
CA GLU A 221 -15.66 -6.55 1.08
C GLU A 221 -16.03 -7.36 2.31
N SER A 222 -15.57 -6.94 3.47
CA SER A 222 -15.95 -7.49 4.77
C SER A 222 -16.23 -6.36 5.75
N THR A 223 -17.35 -6.43 6.48
CA THR A 223 -17.72 -5.51 7.56
C THR A 223 -17.52 -6.11 8.95
N ASN A 224 -16.79 -7.21 9.05
CA ASN A 224 -16.60 -7.96 10.31
C ASN A 224 -15.19 -8.54 10.45
N GLY A 225 -14.20 -7.82 9.95
CA GLY A 225 -12.78 -8.18 10.12
C GLY A 225 -12.39 -9.44 9.35
N GLY A 226 -13.01 -9.70 8.22
CA GLY A 226 -12.72 -10.87 7.40
C GLY A 226 -13.31 -12.18 7.94
N LEU A 227 -14.27 -12.13 8.87
CA LEU A 227 -15.04 -13.32 9.27
C LEU A 227 -15.96 -13.79 8.15
N GLN A 228 -16.48 -12.86 7.35
CA GLN A 228 -17.24 -13.12 6.15
C GLN A 228 -16.83 -12.14 5.06
N TRP A 229 -16.78 -12.62 3.82
CA TRP A 229 -16.46 -11.82 2.66
C TRP A 229 -17.64 -11.81 1.68
N THR A 230 -17.99 -10.63 1.21
CA THR A 230 -18.99 -10.41 0.17
C THR A 230 -18.26 -10.10 -1.13
N ASN A 231 -18.55 -10.88 -2.17
CA ASN A 231 -18.01 -10.61 -3.50
C ASN A 231 -18.80 -9.45 -4.13
N ILE A 232 -18.11 -8.35 -4.39
CA ILE A 232 -18.69 -7.13 -4.98
C ILE A 232 -18.18 -6.85 -6.40
N SER A 233 -17.64 -7.87 -7.08
CA SER A 233 -16.98 -7.74 -8.39
C SER A 233 -17.92 -7.49 -9.57
N SER A 234 -19.21 -7.72 -9.42
CA SER A 234 -20.19 -7.64 -10.52
C SER A 234 -20.18 -6.27 -11.19
N GLY A 235 -19.93 -6.23 -12.50
CA GLY A 235 -19.83 -4.99 -13.28
C GLY A 235 -18.40 -4.53 -13.56
N LEU A 236 -17.39 -5.10 -12.90
CA LEU A 236 -15.98 -4.84 -13.24
C LEU A 236 -15.57 -5.60 -14.52
N PRO A 237 -14.61 -5.06 -15.29
CA PRO A 237 -14.07 -5.74 -16.46
C PRO A 237 -13.26 -6.99 -16.09
N ALA A 238 -13.09 -7.89 -17.05
CA ALA A 238 -12.34 -9.15 -16.88
C ALA A 238 -10.81 -8.96 -16.93
N VAL A 239 -10.28 -7.99 -16.22
CA VAL A 239 -8.86 -7.67 -16.07
C VAL A 239 -8.48 -7.64 -14.59
N PRO A 240 -7.20 -7.72 -14.21
CA PRO A 240 -6.78 -7.61 -12.81
C PRO A 240 -7.33 -6.36 -12.12
N ALA A 241 -7.80 -6.52 -10.88
CA ALA A 241 -7.99 -5.42 -9.94
C ALA A 241 -6.70 -5.30 -9.12
N ASN A 242 -5.88 -4.31 -9.45
CA ASN A 242 -4.53 -4.16 -8.90
C ASN A 242 -4.55 -3.57 -7.49
N CYS A 243 -5.49 -2.68 -7.22
CA CYS A 243 -5.72 -2.09 -5.90
C CYS A 243 -7.21 -1.80 -5.71
N ALA A 244 -7.61 -1.73 -4.45
CA ALA A 244 -8.92 -1.21 -4.03
C ALA A 244 -8.69 -0.28 -2.84
N GLN A 245 -9.45 0.82 -2.77
CA GLN A 245 -9.32 1.82 -1.73
C GLN A 245 -10.66 2.41 -1.38
N PHE A 246 -10.94 2.59 -0.10
CA PHE A 246 -12.10 3.35 0.35
C PHE A 246 -11.94 4.83 0.00
N GLU A 247 -13.03 5.48 -0.30
CA GLU A 247 -13.08 6.93 -0.37
C GLU A 247 -12.91 7.49 1.05
N GLY A 248 -11.99 8.43 1.21
CA GLY A 248 -11.74 9.05 2.51
C GLY A 248 -12.94 9.81 3.06
N GLY A 249 -13.10 9.83 4.36
CA GLY A 249 -14.22 10.49 5.05
C GLY A 249 -15.37 9.53 5.38
N ASN A 250 -16.61 10.02 5.33
CA ASN A 250 -17.81 9.26 5.74
C ASN A 250 -18.58 8.60 4.59
N SER A 251 -17.97 8.45 3.43
CA SER A 251 -18.61 7.80 2.30
C SER A 251 -18.29 6.32 2.30
N ASN A 252 -19.24 5.49 1.88
CA ASN A 252 -19.01 4.07 1.61
C ASN A 252 -18.52 3.86 0.17
N GLY A 253 -17.84 4.87 -0.40
CA GLY A 253 -17.29 4.81 -1.74
C GLY A 253 -16.05 3.93 -1.79
N ILE A 254 -15.91 3.16 -2.86
CA ILE A 254 -14.75 2.31 -3.12
C ILE A 254 -14.23 2.60 -4.53
N TYR A 255 -12.95 2.90 -4.63
CA TYR A 255 -12.22 2.98 -5.89
C TYR A 255 -11.48 1.67 -6.15
N VAL A 256 -11.43 1.25 -7.41
CA VAL A 256 -10.66 0.07 -7.85
C VAL A 256 -9.82 0.45 -9.06
N GLY A 257 -8.50 0.30 -8.92
CA GLY A 257 -7.55 0.44 -10.01
C GLY A 257 -7.38 -0.89 -10.76
N THR A 258 -7.53 -0.84 -12.09
CA THR A 258 -7.39 -1.99 -12.97
C THR A 258 -6.38 -1.72 -14.07
N ASP A 259 -6.04 -2.73 -14.90
CA ASP A 259 -5.15 -2.56 -16.07
C ASP A 259 -5.69 -1.58 -17.13
N ILE A 260 -6.98 -1.25 -17.09
CA ILE A 260 -7.63 -0.41 -18.12
C ILE A 260 -8.30 0.84 -17.53
N GLY A 261 -8.03 1.17 -16.28
CA GLY A 261 -8.51 2.39 -15.65
C GLY A 261 -9.08 2.18 -14.25
N VAL A 262 -9.66 3.23 -13.72
CA VAL A 262 -10.24 3.28 -12.38
C VAL A 262 -11.75 3.14 -12.44
N TYR A 263 -12.31 2.40 -11.49
CA TYR A 263 -13.76 2.22 -11.30
C TYR A 263 -14.13 2.67 -9.89
N PHE A 264 -15.33 3.21 -9.78
CA PHE A 264 -15.88 3.69 -8.52
C PHE A 264 -17.26 3.07 -8.27
N ARG A 265 -17.59 2.83 -7.01
CA ARG A 265 -18.95 2.51 -6.56
C ARG A 265 -19.21 3.07 -5.17
N ASP A 266 -20.45 3.43 -4.91
CA ASP A 266 -20.96 3.80 -3.59
C ASP A 266 -22.45 3.35 -3.43
N ALA A 267 -23.12 3.81 -2.37
CA ALA A 267 -24.52 3.52 -2.13
C ALA A 267 -25.48 4.17 -3.16
N THR A 268 -25.04 5.16 -3.91
CA THR A 268 -25.85 5.89 -4.90
C THR A 268 -25.68 5.35 -6.31
N THR A 269 -24.61 4.63 -6.59
CA THR A 269 -24.34 4.00 -7.89
C THR A 269 -25.07 2.66 -7.99
N SER A 270 -25.58 2.30 -9.17
CA SER A 270 -26.20 1.00 -9.42
C SER A 270 -25.19 -0.16 -9.54
N GLY A 271 -23.91 0.09 -9.33
CA GLY A 271 -22.79 -0.83 -9.46
C GLY A 271 -21.50 -0.06 -9.72
N TRP A 272 -20.50 -0.72 -10.28
CA TRP A 272 -19.24 -0.07 -10.64
C TRP A 272 -19.42 0.85 -11.85
N VAL A 273 -18.96 2.10 -11.74
CA VAL A 273 -18.93 3.08 -12.83
C VAL A 273 -17.48 3.41 -13.18
N SER A 274 -17.19 3.65 -14.45
CA SER A 274 -15.85 4.09 -14.88
C SER A 274 -15.55 5.48 -14.30
N PHE A 275 -14.37 5.65 -13.75
CA PHE A 275 -13.86 6.91 -13.16
C PHE A 275 -12.65 7.42 -13.97
N ASN A 276 -12.73 7.32 -15.30
CA ASN A 276 -11.66 7.68 -16.23
C ASN A 276 -12.06 8.92 -17.03
N ASP A 277 -12.46 10.00 -16.37
CA ASP A 277 -12.81 11.23 -17.06
C ASP A 277 -11.57 11.84 -17.74
N ASN A 278 -11.71 12.09 -19.02
CA ASN A 278 -10.71 12.70 -19.89
C ASN A 278 -10.58 14.21 -19.66
#